data_b200956013936f78dc6c846106f24ee2
#
_entry.id   b200956013936f78dc6c846106f24ee2
#
_cell.length_a   1.000
_cell.length_b   1.000
_cell.length_c   1.000
_cell.angle_alpha   90.00
_cell.angle_beta   90.00
_cell.angle_gamma   90.00
#
_symmetry.space_group_name_H-M   'P 1'
#
loop_
_entity.id
_entity.type
_entity.pdbx_description
1 polymer ?
#
loop_
_entity_poly.entity_id
_entity_poly.type
_entity_poly.pdbx_seq_one_letter_code
_entity_poly.pdbx_strand_id
1 'polypeptide(L)'
;DVGSVKADIAATITNPRFVAGHPMAGSEQDGVNGARPGLFRNATWVMTPTESTSDEAYTTVRQVVRLLGAEVVSMEPLRHDEAVARISHVPHLTAATMMVMAAGSGFDNDAVLRLAAGGFRDMTRIAAGHPAIWLDICEQNKTQIVDSLDDLIRELQNARSIVDRNDREELRSLLTSARKARVNLPSGIPSGLDLCEVRVTMPDIPGAIAALTTLAPEVNIYDFEIAHSSEGGRGVAIMVVALADQPSFAAKLLDEGYRSSMRKLL
;
A
#
# COMPACT_ATOMS: atom_id res chain seq x y z
N ASP A 1 2.99 -22.69 5.57
CA ASP A 1 1.74 -22.15 5.07
C ASP A 1 1.96 -20.78 4.46
N VAL A 2 0.90 -20.18 3.91
CA VAL A 2 0.93 -18.86 3.26
C VAL A 2 -0.29 -18.00 3.64
N GLY A 3 -0.99 -18.37 4.71
CA GLY A 3 -2.19 -17.69 5.18
C GLY A 3 -1.91 -16.30 5.75
N SER A 4 -2.98 -15.52 5.95
CA SER A 4 -2.89 -14.12 6.40
C SER A 4 -2.71 -13.97 7.91
N VAL A 5 -3.00 -15.00 8.72
CA VAL A 5 -2.90 -14.98 10.19
C VAL A 5 -1.97 -16.11 10.63
N LYS A 6 -1.13 -15.88 11.64
CA LYS A 6 -0.02 -16.78 11.99
C LYS A 6 -0.10 -17.37 13.41
N ALA A 7 -0.65 -16.66 14.39
CA ALA A 7 -0.54 -17.04 15.79
C ALA A 7 -1.14 -18.44 16.06
N ASP A 8 -2.38 -18.68 15.63
CA ASP A 8 -3.09 -19.93 15.90
C ASP A 8 -2.46 -21.12 15.18
N ILE A 9 -2.09 -20.96 13.90
CA ILE A 9 -1.48 -22.06 13.13
C ILE A 9 -0.09 -22.39 13.66
N ALA A 10 0.69 -21.37 14.06
CA ALA A 10 2.02 -21.57 14.64
C ALA A 10 1.97 -22.24 16.01
N ALA A 11 0.93 -21.97 16.81
CA ALA A 11 0.70 -22.63 18.10
C ALA A 11 0.21 -24.08 17.94
N THR A 12 -0.55 -24.36 16.88
CA THR A 12 -1.16 -25.68 16.65
C THR A 12 -0.17 -26.68 16.04
N ILE A 13 0.69 -26.21 15.10
CA ILE A 13 1.60 -27.12 14.37
C ILE A 13 2.97 -27.09 15.02
N THR A 14 3.30 -28.14 15.76
CA THR A 14 4.56 -28.31 16.47
C THR A 14 5.63 -29.11 15.68
N ASN A 15 5.36 -29.47 14.42
CA ASN A 15 6.32 -30.19 13.58
C ASN A 15 7.54 -29.31 13.29
N PRO A 16 8.78 -29.76 13.60
CA PRO A 16 9.98 -28.92 13.41
C PRO A 16 10.26 -28.57 11.94
N ARG A 17 9.66 -29.27 10.99
CA ARG A 17 9.74 -28.94 9.56
C ARG A 17 8.68 -27.94 9.10
N PHE A 18 7.78 -27.52 9.96
CA PHE A 18 6.79 -26.50 9.64
C PHE A 18 7.35 -25.10 9.83
N VAL A 19 7.20 -24.26 8.81
CA VAL A 19 7.53 -22.83 8.86
C VAL A 19 6.30 -22.07 8.44
N ALA A 20 5.72 -21.34 9.38
CA ALA A 20 4.60 -20.47 9.11
C ALA A 20 5.08 -19.23 8.36
N GLY A 21 4.37 -18.81 7.32
CA GLY A 21 4.73 -17.67 6.50
C GLY A 21 3.53 -16.96 5.92
N HIS A 22 3.75 -15.70 5.50
CA HIS A 22 2.75 -14.86 4.88
C HIS A 22 3.39 -14.00 3.79
N PRO A 23 3.16 -14.27 2.51
CA PRO A 23 3.55 -13.37 1.44
C PRO A 23 2.67 -12.12 1.48
N MET A 24 3.28 -10.95 1.70
CA MET A 24 2.57 -9.66 1.62
C MET A 24 2.36 -9.30 0.13
N ALA A 25 1.65 -10.16 -0.56
CA ALA A 25 1.34 -10.05 -1.98
C ALA A 25 -0.03 -10.66 -2.26
N GLY A 26 -0.77 -10.05 -3.16
CA GLY A 26 -2.11 -10.50 -3.52
C GLY A 26 -2.63 -9.78 -4.75
N SER A 27 -3.83 -10.14 -5.11
CA SER A 27 -4.59 -9.54 -6.21
C SER A 27 -6.06 -9.49 -5.78
N GLU A 28 -6.81 -8.58 -6.34
CA GLU A 28 -8.27 -8.49 -6.15
C GLU A 28 -9.02 -9.62 -6.87
N GLN A 29 -8.31 -10.44 -7.67
CA GLN A 29 -8.88 -11.55 -8.43
C GLN A 29 -8.82 -12.85 -7.63
N ASP A 30 -9.87 -13.63 -7.69
CA ASP A 30 -9.99 -14.90 -6.99
C ASP A 30 -9.27 -16.06 -7.71
N GLY A 31 -8.68 -16.94 -6.91
CA GLY A 31 -8.12 -18.21 -7.36
C GLY A 31 -7.00 -18.03 -8.38
N VAL A 32 -6.93 -18.93 -9.36
CA VAL A 32 -5.87 -18.98 -10.37
C VAL A 32 -5.81 -17.73 -11.27
N ASN A 33 -6.92 -17.01 -11.38
CA ASN A 33 -6.97 -15.78 -12.20
C ASN A 33 -6.14 -14.65 -11.58
N GLY A 34 -5.89 -14.69 -10.27
CA GLY A 34 -4.99 -13.78 -9.58
C GLY A 34 -3.52 -14.16 -9.68
N ALA A 35 -3.20 -15.33 -10.21
CA ALA A 35 -1.82 -15.78 -10.36
C ALA A 35 -1.13 -15.10 -11.55
N ARG A 36 0.07 -14.59 -11.32
CA ARG A 36 0.90 -14.00 -12.38
C ARG A 36 2.38 -14.31 -12.14
N PRO A 37 3.18 -14.46 -13.20
CA PRO A 37 4.63 -14.54 -13.08
C PRO A 37 5.16 -13.31 -12.33
N GLY A 38 6.03 -13.54 -11.34
CA GLY A 38 6.64 -12.45 -10.56
C GLY A 38 5.74 -11.83 -9.48
N LEU A 39 4.60 -12.45 -9.12
CA LEU A 39 3.72 -11.97 -8.03
C LEU A 39 4.48 -11.67 -6.73
N PHE A 40 5.51 -12.46 -6.43
CA PHE A 40 6.31 -12.33 -5.21
C PHE A 40 7.58 -11.51 -5.38
N ARG A 41 7.91 -11.06 -6.61
CA ARG A 41 9.13 -10.28 -6.85
C ARG A 41 9.07 -8.94 -6.11
N ASN A 42 10.07 -8.69 -5.27
CA ASN A 42 10.18 -7.53 -4.39
C ASN A 42 9.05 -7.44 -3.33
N ALA A 43 8.23 -8.48 -3.19
CA ALA A 43 7.26 -8.53 -2.11
C ALA A 43 7.95 -8.89 -0.79
N THR A 44 7.48 -8.34 0.30
CA THR A 44 7.86 -8.81 1.64
C THR A 44 7.19 -10.15 1.92
N TRP A 45 7.97 -11.13 2.32
CA TRP A 45 7.47 -12.41 2.81
C TRP A 45 7.80 -12.54 4.29
N VAL A 46 6.78 -12.49 5.13
CA VAL A 46 6.97 -12.67 6.56
C VAL A 46 7.09 -14.16 6.85
N MET A 47 8.11 -14.54 7.61
CA MET A 47 8.27 -15.88 8.18
C MET A 47 8.18 -15.77 9.71
N THR A 48 7.39 -16.65 10.30
CA THR A 48 7.15 -16.63 11.74
C THR A 48 7.61 -17.94 12.40
N PRO A 49 8.94 -18.16 12.51
CA PRO A 49 9.48 -19.34 13.18
C PRO A 49 9.08 -19.32 14.67
N THR A 50 8.90 -20.51 15.23
CA THR A 50 8.70 -20.75 16.65
C THR A 50 9.88 -21.51 17.24
N GLU A 51 9.90 -21.72 18.55
CA GLU A 51 10.93 -22.54 19.21
C GLU A 51 10.99 -23.97 18.68
N SER A 52 9.88 -24.50 18.15
CA SER A 52 9.83 -25.82 17.53
C SER A 52 10.36 -25.89 16.10
N THR A 53 10.49 -24.75 15.42
CA THR A 53 10.95 -24.69 14.01
C THR A 53 12.44 -25.00 13.92
N SER A 54 12.83 -26.01 13.13
CA SER A 54 14.25 -26.33 12.93
C SER A 54 14.94 -25.31 12.03
N ASP A 55 16.23 -25.04 12.29
CA ASP A 55 17.07 -24.14 11.48
C ASP A 55 17.16 -24.60 10.02
N GLU A 56 17.17 -25.93 9.80
CA GLU A 56 17.21 -26.52 8.45
C GLU A 56 15.93 -26.18 7.67
N ALA A 57 14.75 -26.39 8.29
CA ALA A 57 13.46 -26.07 7.67
C ALA A 57 13.35 -24.58 7.38
N TYR A 58 13.70 -23.74 8.35
CA TYR A 58 13.71 -22.28 8.18
C TYR A 58 14.61 -21.88 7.01
N THR A 59 15.84 -22.36 6.97
CA THR A 59 16.81 -22.04 5.92
C THR A 59 16.32 -22.48 4.55
N THR A 60 15.75 -23.68 4.46
CA THR A 60 15.20 -24.22 3.20
C THR A 60 14.05 -23.35 2.68
N VAL A 61 13.06 -23.03 3.53
CA VAL A 61 11.93 -22.17 3.12
C VAL A 61 12.41 -20.77 2.74
N ARG A 62 13.34 -20.19 3.51
CA ARG A 62 13.94 -18.89 3.20
C ARG A 62 14.64 -18.89 1.82
N GLN A 63 15.33 -19.94 1.47
CA GLN A 63 15.96 -20.08 0.14
C GLN A 63 14.91 -20.11 -0.97
N VAL A 64 13.85 -20.91 -0.80
CA VAL A 64 12.73 -20.98 -1.76
C VAL A 64 12.09 -19.61 -1.95
N VAL A 65 11.77 -18.91 -0.86
CA VAL A 65 11.16 -17.57 -0.90
C VAL A 65 12.05 -16.57 -1.65
N ARG A 66 13.36 -16.61 -1.41
CA ARG A 66 14.34 -15.79 -2.15
C ARG A 66 14.43 -16.12 -3.63
N LEU A 67 14.32 -17.37 -4.00
CA LEU A 67 14.27 -17.79 -5.41
C LEU A 67 13.02 -17.27 -6.13
N LEU A 68 11.92 -17.06 -5.40
CA LEU A 68 10.71 -16.40 -5.91
C LEU A 68 10.88 -14.88 -6.07
N GLY A 69 12.01 -14.32 -5.63
CA GLY A 69 12.32 -12.90 -5.71
C GLY A 69 11.73 -12.06 -4.57
N ALA A 70 11.25 -12.68 -3.50
CA ALA A 70 10.71 -12.00 -2.34
C ALA A 70 11.81 -11.69 -1.29
N GLU A 71 11.57 -10.63 -0.51
CA GLU A 71 12.37 -10.26 0.65
C GLU A 71 11.82 -10.93 1.90
N VAL A 72 12.68 -11.59 2.68
CA VAL A 72 12.28 -12.30 3.89
C VAL A 72 12.45 -11.40 5.10
N VAL A 73 11.36 -11.22 5.84
CA VAL A 73 11.32 -10.60 7.16
C VAL A 73 10.89 -11.66 8.17
N SER A 74 11.57 -11.76 9.31
CA SER A 74 11.20 -12.71 10.37
C SER A 74 10.72 -11.98 11.60
N MET A 75 9.62 -12.46 12.18
CA MET A 75 9.08 -11.94 13.43
C MET A 75 8.30 -13.02 14.17
N GLU A 76 7.98 -12.76 15.41
CA GLU A 76 7.12 -13.61 16.21
C GLU A 76 5.68 -13.64 15.64
N PRO A 77 4.98 -14.82 15.70
CA PRO A 77 3.63 -14.97 15.12
C PRO A 77 2.61 -13.93 15.59
N LEU A 78 2.53 -13.66 16.91
CA LEU A 78 1.59 -12.68 17.44
C LEU A 78 1.93 -11.25 17.00
N ARG A 79 3.21 -10.90 16.94
CA ARG A 79 3.66 -9.60 16.43
C ARG A 79 3.31 -9.39 14.96
N HIS A 80 3.37 -10.47 14.18
CA HIS A 80 2.86 -10.44 12.80
C HIS A 80 1.36 -10.08 12.77
N ASP A 81 0.56 -10.78 13.58
CA ASP A 81 -0.89 -10.61 13.57
C ASP A 81 -1.33 -9.22 14.07
N GLU A 82 -0.62 -8.66 15.07
CA GLU A 82 -0.75 -7.25 15.49
C GLU A 82 -0.42 -6.27 14.34
N ALA A 83 0.69 -6.52 13.63
CA ALA A 83 1.12 -5.66 12.55
C ALA A 83 0.12 -5.66 11.38
N VAL A 84 -0.29 -6.85 10.90
CA VAL A 84 -1.22 -6.94 9.77
C VAL A 84 -2.63 -6.46 10.13
N ALA A 85 -3.04 -6.55 11.40
CA ALA A 85 -4.27 -5.93 11.85
C ALA A 85 -4.26 -4.42 11.57
N ARG A 86 -3.17 -3.72 11.89
CA ARG A 86 -3.03 -2.27 11.71
C ARG A 86 -2.86 -1.83 10.25
N ILE A 87 -2.04 -2.57 9.46
CA ILE A 87 -1.64 -2.11 8.13
C ILE A 87 -2.43 -2.74 6.98
N SER A 88 -3.25 -3.77 7.26
CA SER A 88 -4.03 -4.50 6.26
C SER A 88 -5.49 -4.63 6.65
N HIS A 89 -5.80 -5.26 7.80
CA HIS A 89 -7.17 -5.63 8.13
C HIS A 89 -8.04 -4.43 8.48
N VAL A 90 -7.59 -3.56 9.37
CA VAL A 90 -8.31 -2.33 9.74
C VAL A 90 -8.45 -1.36 8.56
N PRO A 91 -7.42 -1.11 7.73
CA PRO A 91 -7.59 -0.35 6.49
C PRO A 91 -8.67 -0.88 5.57
N HIS A 92 -8.78 -2.21 5.39
CA HIS A 92 -9.83 -2.80 4.56
C HIS A 92 -11.23 -2.58 5.15
N LEU A 93 -11.42 -2.84 6.43
CA LEU A 93 -12.69 -2.60 7.12
C LEU A 93 -13.07 -1.11 7.11
N THR A 94 -12.10 -0.22 7.24
CA THR A 94 -12.29 1.23 7.13
C THR A 94 -12.76 1.62 5.73
N ALA A 95 -12.11 1.11 4.69
CA ALA A 95 -12.48 1.34 3.30
C ALA A 95 -13.91 0.87 3.00
N ALA A 96 -14.26 -0.34 3.47
CA ALA A 96 -15.62 -0.88 3.34
C ALA A 96 -16.66 -0.01 4.07
N THR A 97 -16.34 0.43 5.29
CA THR A 97 -17.23 1.30 6.08
C THR A 97 -17.43 2.66 5.40
N MET A 98 -16.37 3.27 4.85
CA MET A 98 -16.47 4.52 4.09
C MET A 98 -17.35 4.38 2.86
N MET A 99 -17.25 3.26 2.12
CA MET A 99 -18.13 2.98 0.99
C MET A 99 -19.60 2.85 1.41
N VAL A 100 -19.88 2.10 2.49
CA VAL A 100 -21.24 1.95 3.03
C VAL A 100 -21.80 3.29 3.48
N MET A 101 -21.02 4.12 4.15
CA MET A 101 -21.43 5.49 4.54
C MET A 101 -21.76 6.36 3.32
N ALA A 102 -20.95 6.34 2.29
CA ALA A 102 -21.18 7.12 1.08
C ALA A 102 -22.42 6.63 0.31
N ALA A 103 -22.66 5.33 0.26
CA ALA A 103 -23.80 4.73 -0.39
C ALA A 103 -25.11 4.86 0.40
N GLY A 104 -25.04 4.96 1.74
CA GLY A 104 -26.20 5.01 2.64
C GLY A 104 -26.65 6.42 3.07
N SER A 105 -26.08 7.49 2.54
CA SER A 105 -26.21 8.84 3.07
C SER A 105 -27.60 9.52 2.90
N GLY A 106 -28.60 8.85 2.35
CA GLY A 106 -29.97 9.39 2.19
C GLY A 106 -30.10 10.56 1.21
N PHE A 107 -28.98 11.11 0.71
CA PHE A 107 -28.93 11.99 -0.45
C PHE A 107 -29.12 11.16 -1.72
N ASP A 108 -29.42 11.82 -2.84
CA ASP A 108 -29.36 11.17 -4.16
C ASP A 108 -27.98 10.48 -4.29
N ASN A 109 -27.96 9.17 -4.03
CA ASN A 109 -26.72 8.37 -3.95
C ASN A 109 -25.85 8.54 -5.19
N ASP A 110 -26.48 8.70 -6.35
CA ASP A 110 -25.79 8.96 -7.61
C ASP A 110 -25.03 10.30 -7.60
N ALA A 111 -25.57 11.33 -6.97
CA ALA A 111 -24.91 12.62 -6.89
C ALA A 111 -23.68 12.58 -5.99
N VAL A 112 -23.75 11.95 -4.81
CA VAL A 112 -22.62 11.81 -3.89
C VAL A 112 -21.49 10.99 -4.52
N LEU A 113 -21.81 9.87 -5.13
CA LEU A 113 -20.81 9.00 -5.78
C LEU A 113 -20.19 9.65 -7.01
N ARG A 114 -20.92 10.51 -7.75
CA ARG A 114 -20.35 11.32 -8.85
C ARG A 114 -19.31 12.31 -8.38
N LEU A 115 -19.39 12.79 -7.15
CA LEU A 115 -18.41 13.69 -6.55
C LEU A 115 -17.16 12.96 -6.01
N ALA A 116 -17.16 11.62 -6.05
CA ALA A 116 -16.02 10.82 -5.60
C ALA A 116 -14.78 11.10 -6.47
N ALA A 117 -13.90 11.96 -5.96
CA ALA A 117 -12.62 12.28 -6.58
C ALA A 117 -11.55 11.23 -6.27
N GLY A 118 -10.33 11.38 -6.84
CA GLY A 118 -9.24 10.43 -6.72
C GLY A 118 -8.97 9.95 -5.30
N GLY A 119 -8.86 10.86 -4.33
CA GLY A 119 -8.59 10.49 -2.95
C GLY A 119 -9.61 9.53 -2.32
N PHE A 120 -10.91 9.70 -2.60
CA PHE A 120 -11.94 8.77 -2.13
C PHE A 120 -11.83 7.41 -2.82
N ARG A 121 -11.62 7.40 -4.14
CA ARG A 121 -11.46 6.17 -4.93
C ARG A 121 -10.24 5.37 -4.48
N ASP A 122 -9.12 6.05 -4.24
CA ASP A 122 -7.88 5.41 -3.78
C ASP A 122 -8.04 4.79 -2.39
N MET A 123 -8.63 5.53 -1.45
CA MET A 123 -8.87 5.02 -0.09
C MET A 123 -9.86 3.86 -0.04
N THR A 124 -10.82 3.80 -0.97
CA THR A 124 -11.87 2.78 -0.98
C THR A 124 -11.63 1.66 -1.99
N ARG A 125 -10.55 1.72 -2.78
CA ARG A 125 -10.25 0.72 -3.82
C ARG A 125 -10.23 -0.71 -3.30
N ILE A 126 -9.64 -0.92 -2.13
CA ILE A 126 -9.52 -2.25 -1.51
C ILE A 126 -10.87 -2.81 -1.03
N ALA A 127 -11.89 -1.99 -0.85
CA ALA A 127 -13.23 -2.46 -0.47
C ALA A 127 -13.91 -3.31 -1.56
N ALA A 128 -13.38 -3.35 -2.78
CA ALA A 128 -13.86 -4.20 -3.87
C ALA A 128 -13.43 -5.68 -3.75
N GLY A 129 -12.58 -6.02 -2.78
CA GLY A 129 -12.13 -7.39 -2.54
C GLY A 129 -13.27 -8.34 -2.17
N HIS A 130 -13.10 -9.63 -2.50
CA HIS A 130 -14.12 -10.64 -2.24
C HIS A 130 -14.36 -10.85 -0.72
N PRO A 131 -15.60 -10.82 -0.24
CA PRO A 131 -15.88 -10.85 1.21
C PRO A 131 -15.47 -12.14 1.92
N ALA A 132 -15.47 -13.30 1.23
CA ALA A 132 -15.29 -14.60 1.88
C ALA A 132 -13.97 -14.70 2.67
N ILE A 133 -12.84 -14.26 2.10
CA ILE A 133 -11.54 -14.32 2.78
C ILE A 133 -11.53 -13.45 4.04
N TRP A 134 -12.30 -12.36 4.05
CA TRP A 134 -12.35 -11.42 5.18
C TRP A 134 -13.11 -11.97 6.38
N LEU A 135 -14.07 -12.87 6.16
CA LEU A 135 -14.77 -13.54 7.26
C LEU A 135 -13.78 -14.38 8.07
N ASP A 136 -12.95 -15.19 7.39
CA ASP A 136 -11.94 -16.03 8.03
C ASP A 136 -10.84 -15.20 8.70
N ILE A 137 -10.36 -14.13 8.04
CA ILE A 137 -9.36 -13.23 8.62
C ILE A 137 -9.88 -12.55 9.89
N CYS A 138 -11.12 -12.05 9.86
CA CYS A 138 -11.74 -11.39 11.02
C CYS A 138 -11.99 -12.37 12.18
N GLU A 139 -12.29 -13.63 11.89
CA GLU A 139 -12.44 -14.66 12.92
C GLU A 139 -11.08 -15.00 13.54
N GLN A 140 -10.07 -15.29 12.72
CA GLN A 140 -8.76 -15.77 13.18
C GLN A 140 -7.93 -14.68 13.85
N ASN A 141 -8.05 -13.42 13.43
CA ASN A 141 -7.30 -12.29 14.00
C ASN A 141 -8.19 -11.31 14.80
N LYS A 142 -9.28 -11.82 15.37
CA LYS A 142 -10.33 -11.01 16.00
C LYS A 142 -9.81 -10.04 17.05
N THR A 143 -9.02 -10.51 18.00
CA THR A 143 -8.50 -9.69 19.12
C THR A 143 -7.69 -8.51 18.61
N GLN A 144 -6.70 -8.75 17.76
CA GLN A 144 -5.80 -7.72 17.23
C GLN A 144 -6.54 -6.73 16.32
N ILE A 145 -7.56 -7.20 15.58
CA ILE A 145 -8.41 -6.34 14.76
C ILE A 145 -9.25 -5.43 15.65
N VAL A 146 -9.89 -5.95 16.70
CA VAL A 146 -10.71 -5.16 17.62
C VAL A 146 -9.86 -4.11 18.32
N ASP A 147 -8.69 -4.49 18.88
CA ASP A 147 -7.78 -3.55 19.53
C ASP A 147 -7.31 -2.44 18.57
N SER A 148 -7.00 -2.80 17.34
CA SER A 148 -6.57 -1.82 16.33
C SER A 148 -7.72 -0.92 15.84
N LEU A 149 -8.97 -1.44 15.81
CA LEU A 149 -10.16 -0.62 15.53
C LEU A 149 -10.43 0.36 16.66
N ASP A 150 -10.28 -0.06 17.92
CA ASP A 150 -10.44 0.83 19.07
C ASP A 150 -9.40 1.96 19.06
N ASP A 151 -8.15 1.64 18.68
CA ASP A 151 -7.11 2.65 18.44
C ASP A 151 -7.54 3.65 17.36
N LEU A 152 -8.02 3.18 16.20
CA LEU A 152 -8.47 4.03 15.11
C LEU A 152 -9.67 4.90 15.51
N ILE A 153 -10.65 4.32 16.21
CA ILE A 153 -11.82 5.06 16.70
C ILE A 153 -11.39 6.19 17.63
N ARG A 154 -10.45 5.95 18.54
CA ARG A 154 -9.89 6.97 19.43
C ARG A 154 -9.21 8.11 18.67
N GLU A 155 -8.40 7.78 17.65
CA GLU A 155 -7.73 8.78 16.82
C GLU A 155 -8.73 9.58 15.96
N LEU A 156 -9.79 8.95 15.46
CA LEU A 156 -10.87 9.64 14.75
C LEU A 156 -11.67 10.57 15.68
N GLN A 157 -11.91 10.16 16.92
CA GLN A 157 -12.54 11.02 17.94
C GLN A 157 -11.68 12.23 18.29
N ASN A 158 -10.35 12.03 18.37
CA ASN A 158 -9.41 13.12 18.55
C ASN A 158 -9.45 14.09 17.36
N ALA A 159 -9.35 13.60 16.14
CA ALA A 159 -9.45 14.43 14.92
C ALA A 159 -10.78 15.18 14.85
N ARG A 160 -11.91 14.52 15.18
CA ARG A 160 -13.22 15.17 15.30
C ARG A 160 -13.19 16.31 16.30
N SER A 161 -12.61 16.10 17.47
CA SER A 161 -12.52 17.12 18.53
C SER A 161 -11.69 18.34 18.10
N ILE A 162 -10.55 18.12 17.41
CA ILE A 162 -9.71 19.18 16.84
C ILE A 162 -10.50 20.03 15.85
N VAL A 163 -11.27 19.39 14.97
CA VAL A 163 -12.11 20.08 13.97
C VAL A 163 -13.25 20.86 14.66
N ASP A 164 -13.91 20.25 15.63
CA ASP A 164 -15.03 20.87 16.38
C ASP A 164 -14.60 22.14 17.11
N ARG A 165 -13.40 22.15 17.71
CA ARG A 165 -12.80 23.34 18.36
C ARG A 165 -12.19 24.33 17.38
N ASN A 166 -12.14 24.01 16.07
CA ASN A 166 -11.43 24.79 15.06
C ASN A 166 -9.95 25.05 15.42
N ASP A 167 -9.28 24.08 16.05
CA ASP A 167 -7.88 24.17 16.47
C ASP A 167 -6.93 23.97 15.28
N ARG A 168 -6.58 25.08 14.64
CA ARG A 168 -5.76 25.09 13.43
C ARG A 168 -4.32 24.61 13.66
N GLU A 169 -3.76 24.85 14.85
CA GLU A 169 -2.38 24.47 15.15
C GLU A 169 -2.29 22.96 15.41
N GLU A 170 -3.21 22.42 16.18
CA GLU A 170 -3.27 20.99 16.44
C GLU A 170 -3.59 20.20 15.16
N LEU A 171 -4.51 20.71 14.32
CA LEU A 171 -4.79 20.13 13.01
C LEU A 171 -3.55 20.12 12.10
N ARG A 172 -2.83 21.25 12.06
CA ARG A 172 -1.57 21.33 11.29
C ARG A 172 -0.54 20.31 11.77
N SER A 173 -0.39 20.17 13.08
CA SER A 173 0.53 19.20 13.69
C SER A 173 0.18 17.77 13.29
N LEU A 174 -1.09 17.38 13.39
CA LEU A 174 -1.59 16.06 12.98
C LEU A 174 -1.29 15.78 11.51
N LEU A 175 -1.67 16.68 10.61
CA LEU A 175 -1.47 16.52 9.18
C LEU A 175 0.02 16.51 8.79
N THR A 176 0.86 17.30 9.47
CA THR A 176 2.32 17.31 9.25
C THR A 176 2.95 16.00 9.67
N SER A 177 2.53 15.45 10.81
CA SER A 177 3.02 14.15 11.32
C SER A 177 2.62 13.01 10.40
N ALA A 178 1.37 12.99 9.94
CA ALA A 178 0.88 12.02 8.96
C ALA A 178 1.66 12.09 7.64
N ARG A 179 1.90 13.31 7.12
CA ARG A 179 2.70 13.52 5.92
C ARG A 179 4.13 12.99 6.07
N LYS A 180 4.79 13.29 7.21
CA LYS A 180 6.14 12.77 7.48
C LYS A 180 6.17 11.25 7.50
N ALA A 181 5.21 10.62 8.18
CA ALA A 181 5.09 9.16 8.23
C ALA A 181 4.87 8.56 6.83
N ARG A 182 3.99 9.15 6.01
CA ARG A 182 3.70 8.69 4.65
C ARG A 182 4.92 8.77 3.72
N VAL A 183 5.68 9.86 3.79
CA VAL A 183 6.90 10.05 2.98
C VAL A 183 7.98 9.03 3.36
N ASN A 184 8.01 8.61 4.62
CA ASN A 184 9.00 7.65 5.12
C ASN A 184 8.53 6.18 5.03
N LEU A 185 7.35 5.91 4.45
CA LEU A 185 6.97 4.52 4.19
C LEU A 185 7.96 3.87 3.24
N PRO A 186 8.47 2.68 3.57
CA PRO A 186 9.29 1.91 2.65
C PRO A 186 8.50 1.65 1.36
N SER A 187 8.94 2.24 0.26
CA SER A 187 8.24 2.15 -1.03
C SER A 187 8.81 1.06 -1.95
N GLY A 188 9.45 0.01 -1.38
CA GLY A 188 10.23 -0.96 -2.16
C GLY A 188 11.50 -0.35 -2.79
N ILE A 189 11.84 0.87 -2.40
CA ILE A 189 13.00 1.61 -2.85
C ILE A 189 14.21 1.18 -2.01
N PRO A 190 15.37 0.90 -2.61
CA PRO A 190 16.56 0.57 -1.86
C PRO A 190 16.88 1.63 -0.81
N SER A 191 17.09 1.22 0.44
CA SER A 191 17.46 2.12 1.53
C SER A 191 18.76 2.85 1.21
N GLY A 192 18.76 4.18 1.39
CA GLY A 192 19.93 5.02 1.12
C GLY A 192 19.93 5.70 -0.26
N LEU A 193 18.86 5.58 -1.04
CA LEU A 193 18.70 6.32 -2.29
C LEU A 193 18.03 7.67 -2.04
N ASP A 194 18.69 8.76 -2.40
CA ASP A 194 18.05 10.07 -2.49
C ASP A 194 17.04 10.06 -3.65
N LEU A 195 15.84 10.54 -3.42
CA LEU A 195 14.74 10.50 -4.38
C LEU A 195 14.28 11.88 -4.80
N CYS A 196 13.73 11.94 -6.00
CA CYS A 196 13.12 13.13 -6.57
C CYS A 196 11.73 12.83 -7.11
N GLU A 197 10.75 13.64 -6.72
CA GLU A 197 9.41 13.66 -7.32
C GLU A 197 9.46 14.52 -8.60
N VAL A 198 9.03 13.94 -9.70
CA VAL A 198 8.95 14.57 -11.01
C VAL A 198 7.49 14.65 -11.42
N ARG A 199 6.98 15.86 -11.59
CA ARG A 199 5.61 16.10 -12.08
C ARG A 199 5.68 16.52 -13.53
N VAL A 200 4.94 15.82 -14.39
CA VAL A 200 4.93 16.08 -15.84
C VAL A 200 3.49 16.31 -16.30
N THR A 201 3.27 17.48 -16.90
CA THR A 201 1.97 17.74 -17.55
C THR A 201 1.95 17.05 -18.91
N MET A 202 0.97 16.18 -19.13
CA MET A 202 0.82 15.38 -20.35
C MET A 202 -0.61 15.45 -20.88
N PRO A 203 -0.84 15.21 -22.20
CA PRO A 203 -2.17 15.08 -22.73
C PRO A 203 -2.86 13.79 -22.23
N ASP A 204 -4.16 13.84 -21.97
CA ASP A 204 -4.94 12.67 -21.57
C ASP A 204 -5.49 11.96 -22.81
N ILE A 205 -4.60 11.28 -23.53
CA ILE A 205 -4.89 10.55 -24.77
C ILE A 205 -4.27 9.14 -24.74
N PRO A 206 -4.80 8.18 -25.50
CA PRO A 206 -4.19 6.87 -25.63
C PRO A 206 -2.72 6.93 -26.03
N GLY A 207 -1.86 6.18 -25.31
CA GLY A 207 -0.42 6.11 -25.58
C GLY A 207 0.44 7.16 -24.86
N ALA A 208 -0.13 8.21 -24.26
CA ALA A 208 0.65 9.26 -23.59
C ALA A 208 1.49 8.73 -22.41
N ILE A 209 0.96 7.80 -21.63
CA ILE A 209 1.68 7.15 -20.52
C ILE A 209 2.86 6.34 -21.08
N ALA A 210 2.62 5.55 -22.12
CA ALA A 210 3.67 4.73 -22.73
C ALA A 210 4.78 5.62 -23.30
N ALA A 211 4.45 6.70 -23.99
CA ALA A 211 5.42 7.66 -24.50
C ALA A 211 6.28 8.26 -23.36
N LEU A 212 5.64 8.68 -22.25
CA LEU A 212 6.35 9.25 -21.12
C LEU A 212 7.26 8.24 -20.41
N THR A 213 6.78 7.01 -20.15
CA THR A 213 7.54 6.01 -19.40
C THR A 213 8.65 5.35 -20.22
N THR A 214 8.58 5.40 -21.54
CA THR A 214 9.63 4.88 -22.44
C THR A 214 10.66 5.93 -22.86
N LEU A 215 10.47 7.19 -22.48
CA LEU A 215 11.34 8.30 -22.83
C LEU A 215 12.77 8.14 -22.31
N ALA A 216 12.91 7.57 -21.11
CA ALA A 216 14.20 7.33 -20.47
C ALA A 216 14.26 5.90 -19.92
N PRO A 217 14.48 4.90 -20.79
CA PRO A 217 14.44 3.49 -20.40
C PRO A 217 15.52 3.10 -19.39
N GLU A 218 16.57 3.93 -19.25
CA GLU A 218 17.63 3.77 -18.26
C GLU A 218 17.27 4.30 -16.87
N VAL A 219 16.22 5.14 -16.76
CA VAL A 219 15.75 5.71 -15.49
C VAL A 219 14.73 4.79 -14.84
N ASN A 220 15.02 4.33 -13.63
CA ASN A 220 14.06 3.55 -12.88
C ASN A 220 13.01 4.45 -12.24
N ILE A 221 11.72 4.16 -12.51
CA ILE A 221 10.58 4.83 -11.89
C ILE A 221 10.14 3.98 -10.69
N TYR A 222 10.35 4.49 -9.48
CA TYR A 222 10.06 3.79 -8.23
C TYR A 222 8.60 3.89 -7.82
N ASP A 223 7.93 4.97 -8.22
CA ASP A 223 6.50 5.18 -7.99
C ASP A 223 5.91 5.99 -9.14
N PHE A 224 4.64 5.73 -9.47
CA PHE A 224 3.98 6.36 -10.60
C PHE A 224 2.49 6.58 -10.29
N GLU A 225 2.08 7.83 -10.32
CA GLU A 225 0.70 8.26 -10.10
C GLU A 225 0.24 9.14 -11.26
N ILE A 226 -1.05 9.06 -11.61
CA ILE A 226 -1.66 9.96 -12.59
C ILE A 226 -2.81 10.71 -11.94
N ALA A 227 -2.72 12.03 -11.94
CA ALA A 227 -3.81 12.90 -11.59
C ALA A 227 -4.50 13.37 -12.89
N HIS A 228 -5.69 12.83 -13.18
CA HIS A 228 -6.51 13.28 -14.31
C HIS A 228 -7.16 14.63 -13.97
N SER A 229 -7.13 15.57 -14.92
CA SER A 229 -7.93 16.79 -14.81
C SER A 229 -9.35 16.49 -15.28
N SER A 230 -10.35 16.87 -14.50
CA SER A 230 -11.76 16.79 -14.90
C SER A 230 -12.12 17.77 -16.02
N GLU A 231 -11.26 18.75 -16.29
CA GLU A 231 -11.46 19.77 -17.32
C GLU A 231 -10.19 19.90 -18.18
N GLY A 232 -10.31 19.75 -19.49
CA GLY A 232 -9.31 20.18 -20.45
C GLY A 232 -8.41 19.12 -21.11
N GLY A 233 -8.68 17.81 -20.99
CA GLY A 233 -7.96 16.76 -21.74
C GLY A 233 -6.45 16.68 -21.43
N ARG A 234 -6.04 17.09 -20.23
CA ARG A 234 -4.67 17.01 -19.71
C ARG A 234 -4.66 16.29 -18.37
N GLY A 235 -3.58 15.52 -18.14
CA GLY A 235 -3.28 14.91 -16.86
C GLY A 235 -1.91 15.36 -16.35
N VAL A 236 -1.62 15.05 -15.09
CA VAL A 236 -0.29 15.21 -14.50
C VAL A 236 0.19 13.84 -14.08
N ALA A 237 1.28 13.37 -14.70
CA ALA A 237 2.01 12.22 -14.21
C ALA A 237 2.94 12.66 -13.06
N ILE A 238 2.89 11.94 -11.96
CA ILE A 238 3.77 12.15 -10.81
C ILE A 238 4.62 10.89 -10.71
N MET A 239 5.93 11.05 -10.84
CA MET A 239 6.89 9.95 -10.84
C MET A 239 7.91 10.15 -9.75
N VAL A 240 8.36 9.08 -9.13
CA VAL A 240 9.48 9.09 -8.19
C VAL A 240 10.65 8.39 -8.86
N VAL A 241 11.76 9.10 -8.99
CA VAL A 241 13.02 8.62 -9.59
C VAL A 241 14.18 8.84 -8.62
N ALA A 242 15.33 8.21 -8.86
CA ALA A 242 16.54 8.53 -8.10
C ALA A 242 16.96 9.97 -8.36
N LEU A 243 17.40 10.69 -7.32
CA LEU A 243 17.88 12.07 -7.44
C LEU A 243 19.07 12.16 -8.39
N ALA A 244 19.89 11.11 -8.46
CA ALA A 244 21.03 11.03 -9.39
C ALA A 244 20.58 11.04 -10.86
N ASP A 245 19.41 10.48 -11.18
CA ASP A 245 18.89 10.41 -12.55
C ASP A 245 18.11 11.67 -12.96
N GLN A 246 17.81 12.54 -11.99
CA GLN A 246 17.00 13.74 -12.20
C GLN A 246 17.51 14.66 -13.32
N PRO A 247 18.82 14.98 -13.45
CA PRO A 247 19.28 15.88 -14.49
C PRO A 247 19.10 15.31 -15.92
N SER A 248 19.40 14.03 -16.11
CA SER A 248 19.26 13.36 -17.41
C SER A 248 17.78 13.21 -17.80
N PHE A 249 16.93 12.88 -16.84
CA PHE A 249 15.48 12.76 -17.07
C PHE A 249 14.85 14.11 -17.38
N ALA A 250 15.28 15.18 -16.68
CA ALA A 250 14.83 16.55 -16.95
C ALA A 250 15.14 17.00 -18.37
N ALA A 251 16.36 16.72 -18.83
CA ALA A 251 16.79 17.08 -20.18
C ALA A 251 15.93 16.40 -21.25
N LYS A 252 15.69 15.09 -21.11
CA LYS A 252 14.85 14.34 -22.05
C LYS A 252 13.39 14.82 -22.07
N LEU A 253 12.82 15.11 -20.90
CA LEU A 253 11.48 15.68 -20.81
C LEU A 253 11.38 17.03 -21.54
N LEU A 254 12.40 17.87 -21.39
CA LEU A 254 12.45 19.18 -22.06
C LEU A 254 12.61 19.05 -23.58
N ASP A 255 13.49 18.15 -24.05
CA ASP A 255 13.73 17.89 -25.47
C ASP A 255 12.47 17.40 -26.20
N GLU A 256 11.63 16.62 -25.52
CA GLU A 256 10.34 16.15 -26.05
C GLU A 256 9.17 17.13 -25.76
N GLY A 257 9.48 18.33 -25.25
CA GLY A 257 8.53 19.41 -25.05
C GLY A 257 7.58 19.24 -23.86
N TYR A 258 7.89 18.34 -22.93
CA TYR A 258 7.11 18.19 -21.71
C TYR A 258 7.41 19.32 -20.73
N ARG A 259 6.34 19.84 -20.11
CA ARG A 259 6.48 20.73 -18.95
C ARG A 259 6.59 19.88 -17.70
N SER A 260 7.69 20.02 -16.98
CA SER A 260 7.93 19.28 -15.74
C SER A 260 8.34 20.20 -14.61
N SER A 261 8.06 19.76 -13.39
CA SER A 261 8.60 20.32 -12.15
C SER A 261 9.18 19.20 -11.28
N MET A 262 10.23 19.50 -10.55
CA MET A 262 10.98 18.52 -9.79
C MET A 262 11.17 18.97 -8.36
N ARG A 263 11.05 18.02 -7.42
CA ARG A 263 11.22 18.28 -6.00
C ARG A 263 11.97 17.13 -5.34
N LYS A 264 13.10 17.42 -4.68
CA LYS A 264 13.78 16.43 -3.83
C LYS A 264 12.81 15.95 -2.73
N LEU A 265 12.72 14.64 -2.55
CA LEU A 265 12.04 14.03 -1.42
C LEU A 265 13.03 13.95 -0.25
N LEU A 266 12.56 14.29 0.93
CA LEU A 266 13.36 14.31 2.17
C LEU A 266 13.55 12.91 2.72
#